data_193b6ae54a538ca82c1ac1bb8bc793c3
#
_entry.id   193b6ae54a538ca82c1ac1bb8bc793c3
#
_cell.length_a   1.000
_cell.length_b   1.000
_cell.length_c   1.000
_cell.angle_alpha   90.00
_cell.angle_beta   90.00
_cell.angle_gamma   90.00
#
_symmetry.space_group_name_H-M   'P 1'
#
loop_
_entity.id
_entity.type
_entity.pdbx_description
1 polymer ?
#
loop_
_entity_poly.entity_id
_entity_poly.type
_entity_poly.pdbx_seq_one_letter_code
_entity_poly.pdbx_strand_id
1 'polypeptide(L)'
;MDFLPVLELIDRLCIARVKHARTQGANQTELDWYEQRFQQLPQSPELDQAIQAMTDIHHAIWDLEWQLKSGVEQMLSLQEIGRRAIAIRDFNNRRIALKNSVAGILNHPVTEIKQDHLADGEIDI
;
A
#
# COMPACT_ATOMS: atom_id res chain seq x y z
N MET A 1 0.66 5.88 -24.60
CA MET A 1 0.20 6.76 -23.56
C MET A 1 -0.09 6.00 -22.31
N ASP A 2 0.28 6.57 -21.20
CA ASP A 2 0.10 5.89 -19.96
C ASP A 2 -1.11 6.45 -19.25
N PHE A 3 -2.06 5.59 -18.94
CA PHE A 3 -3.27 6.03 -18.32
C PHE A 3 -3.37 5.63 -16.86
N LEU A 4 -2.29 5.10 -16.30
CA LEU A 4 -2.34 4.71 -14.90
C LEU A 4 -2.46 5.97 -14.04
N PRO A 5 -3.52 6.10 -13.22
CA PRO A 5 -3.65 7.26 -12.36
C PRO A 5 -2.46 7.41 -11.43
N VAL A 6 -2.09 8.66 -11.14
CA VAL A 6 -0.89 8.93 -10.35
C VAL A 6 -0.88 8.23 -9.00
N LEU A 7 -2.00 8.27 -8.29
CA LEU A 7 -2.05 7.64 -6.96
C LEU A 7 -1.95 6.13 -7.05
N GLU A 8 -2.48 5.55 -8.12
CA GLU A 8 -2.36 4.12 -8.33
C GLU A 8 -0.92 3.75 -8.68
N LEU A 9 -0.26 4.58 -9.47
CA LEU A 9 1.15 4.39 -9.80
C LEU A 9 1.99 4.34 -8.52
N ILE A 10 1.75 5.29 -7.60
CA ILE A 10 2.50 5.36 -6.36
C ILE A 10 2.27 4.14 -5.49
N ASP A 11 1.01 3.72 -5.37
CA ASP A 11 0.69 2.55 -4.56
C ASP A 11 1.37 1.30 -5.14
N ARG A 12 1.31 1.13 -6.45
CA ARG A 12 1.94 -0.01 -7.12
C ARG A 12 3.47 0.04 -7.07
N LEU A 13 4.05 1.24 -7.09
CA LEU A 13 5.48 1.39 -6.91
C LEU A 13 5.91 0.88 -5.53
N CYS A 14 5.17 1.25 -4.48
CA CYS A 14 5.49 0.79 -3.13
C CYS A 14 5.38 -0.73 -3.04
N ILE A 15 4.34 -1.31 -3.62
CA ILE A 15 4.17 -2.77 -3.66
C ILE A 15 5.32 -3.42 -4.41
N ALA A 16 5.72 -2.86 -5.55
CA ALA A 16 6.81 -3.40 -6.35
C ALA A 16 8.14 -3.34 -5.60
N ARG A 17 8.38 -2.28 -4.83
CA ARG A 17 9.59 -2.17 -4.00
C ARG A 17 9.62 -3.26 -2.93
N VAL A 18 8.49 -3.51 -2.27
CA VAL A 18 8.38 -4.57 -1.27
C VAL A 18 8.64 -5.92 -1.91
N LYS A 19 7.99 -6.18 -3.04
CA LYS A 19 8.17 -7.44 -3.77
C LYS A 19 9.63 -7.65 -4.17
N HIS A 20 10.28 -6.60 -4.65
CA HIS A 20 11.68 -6.65 -5.05
C HIS A 20 12.57 -7.04 -3.86
N ALA A 21 12.34 -6.43 -2.70
CA ALA A 21 13.11 -6.73 -1.50
C ALA A 21 12.86 -8.16 -1.00
N ARG A 22 11.61 -8.65 -1.14
CA ARG A 22 11.23 -9.96 -0.61
C ARG A 22 11.54 -11.12 -1.54
N THR A 23 11.85 -10.85 -2.82
CA THR A 23 12.11 -11.89 -3.80
C THR A 23 13.51 -11.79 -4.40
N GLN A 24 14.41 -11.06 -3.77
CA GLN A 24 15.78 -10.85 -4.24
C GLN A 24 15.81 -10.34 -5.69
N GLY A 25 14.92 -9.41 -5.98
CA GLY A 25 14.93 -8.71 -7.26
C GLY A 25 14.21 -9.42 -8.40
N ALA A 26 13.39 -10.43 -8.10
CA ALA A 26 12.74 -11.20 -9.14
C ALA A 26 11.84 -10.37 -10.06
N ASN A 27 11.35 -9.22 -9.58
CA ASN A 27 10.46 -8.36 -10.35
C ASN A 27 11.17 -7.09 -10.87
N GLN A 28 12.43 -7.20 -11.22
CA GLN A 28 13.23 -6.02 -11.60
C GLN A 28 12.61 -5.21 -12.73
N THR A 29 12.11 -5.88 -13.76
CA THR A 29 11.49 -5.20 -14.91
C THR A 29 10.24 -4.43 -14.48
N GLU A 30 9.41 -5.01 -13.65
CA GLU A 30 8.23 -4.36 -13.12
C GLU A 30 8.62 -3.12 -12.31
N LEU A 31 9.58 -3.29 -11.41
CA LEU A 31 10.03 -2.18 -10.56
C LEU A 31 10.58 -1.04 -11.40
N ASP A 32 11.43 -1.36 -12.40
CA ASP A 32 12.02 -0.34 -13.26
C ASP A 32 10.95 0.47 -13.97
N TRP A 33 9.89 -0.20 -14.42
CA TRP A 33 8.79 0.46 -15.12
C TRP A 33 8.12 1.50 -14.21
N TYR A 34 7.83 1.14 -12.97
CA TYR A 34 7.22 2.06 -12.02
C TYR A 34 8.17 3.17 -11.60
N GLU A 35 9.45 2.85 -11.38
CA GLU A 35 10.45 3.86 -10.97
C GLU A 35 10.62 4.92 -12.05
N GLN A 36 10.65 4.53 -13.32
CA GLN A 36 10.81 5.49 -14.40
C GLN A 36 9.64 6.46 -14.46
N ARG A 37 8.43 5.98 -14.26
CA ARG A 37 7.26 6.84 -14.26
C ARG A 37 7.19 7.72 -13.04
N PHE A 38 7.61 7.20 -11.90
CA PHE A 38 7.65 7.98 -10.68
C PHE A 38 8.62 9.16 -10.81
N GLN A 39 9.74 8.97 -11.47
CA GLN A 39 10.71 10.04 -11.65
C GLN A 39 10.18 11.21 -12.48
N GLN A 40 9.10 11.00 -13.21
CA GLN A 40 8.49 12.07 -14.01
C GLN A 40 7.56 12.93 -13.16
N LEU A 41 7.27 12.56 -11.94
CA LEU A 41 6.45 13.35 -11.04
C LEU A 41 7.27 14.44 -10.37
N PRO A 42 6.65 15.52 -9.90
CA PRO A 42 7.36 16.53 -9.14
C PRO A 42 7.96 15.92 -7.87
N GLN A 43 9.27 15.96 -7.75
CA GLN A 43 9.98 15.34 -6.65
C GLN A 43 10.11 16.33 -5.49
N SER A 44 10.00 15.84 -4.26
CA SER A 44 10.17 16.65 -3.06
C SER A 44 10.53 15.74 -1.88
N PRO A 45 11.14 16.29 -0.82
CA PRO A 45 11.37 15.51 0.38
C PRO A 45 10.08 14.98 1.01
N GLU A 46 9.00 15.75 0.93
CA GLU A 46 7.70 15.34 1.44
C GLU A 46 7.16 14.12 0.68
N LEU A 47 7.32 14.11 -0.63
CA LEU A 47 6.92 12.97 -1.44
C LEU A 47 7.74 11.73 -1.08
N ASP A 48 9.06 11.90 -0.94
CA ASP A 48 9.93 10.79 -0.59
C ASP A 48 9.57 10.20 0.77
N GLN A 49 9.27 11.03 1.75
CA GLN A 49 8.86 10.57 3.07
C GLN A 49 7.54 9.80 3.02
N ALA A 50 6.58 10.29 2.24
CA ALA A 50 5.30 9.62 2.10
C ALA A 50 5.46 8.25 1.44
N ILE A 51 6.29 8.18 0.39
CA ILE A 51 6.57 6.92 -0.31
C ILE A 51 7.24 5.93 0.63
N GLN A 52 8.20 6.38 1.44
CA GLN A 52 8.86 5.50 2.38
C GLN A 52 7.86 4.96 3.42
N ALA A 53 7.00 5.83 3.95
CA ALA A 53 5.99 5.42 4.92
C ALA A 53 5.02 4.40 4.32
N MET A 54 4.59 4.62 3.07
CA MET A 54 3.71 3.67 2.38
C MET A 54 4.41 2.34 2.14
N THR A 55 5.68 2.37 1.77
CA THR A 55 6.46 1.16 1.55
C THR A 55 6.59 0.37 2.85
N ASP A 56 6.82 1.05 3.97
CA ASP A 56 6.91 0.40 5.27
C ASP A 56 5.58 -0.27 5.65
N ILE A 57 4.47 0.38 5.35
CA ILE A 57 3.15 -0.19 5.58
C ILE A 57 2.96 -1.45 4.74
N HIS A 58 3.35 -1.42 3.48
CA HIS A 58 3.25 -2.60 2.61
C HIS A 58 4.14 -3.74 3.08
N HIS A 59 5.31 -3.45 3.65
CA HIS A 59 6.14 -4.48 4.27
C HIS A 59 5.41 -5.14 5.45
N ALA A 60 4.78 -4.34 6.29
CA ALA A 60 4.04 -4.86 7.44
C ALA A 60 2.85 -5.72 6.99
N ILE A 61 2.13 -5.28 5.97
CA ILE A 61 1.02 -6.06 5.41
C ILE A 61 1.53 -7.36 4.82
N TRP A 62 2.64 -7.33 4.09
CA TRP A 62 3.25 -8.51 3.51
C TRP A 62 3.52 -9.56 4.58
N ASP A 63 4.14 -9.14 5.69
CA ASP A 63 4.47 -10.06 6.77
C ASP A 63 3.22 -10.68 7.40
N LEU A 64 2.18 -9.87 7.62
CA LEU A 64 0.95 -10.36 8.19
C LEU A 64 0.23 -11.33 7.25
N GLU A 65 0.19 -11.00 5.97
CA GLU A 65 -0.44 -11.87 4.98
C GLU A 65 0.33 -13.18 4.81
N TRP A 66 1.66 -13.11 4.85
CA TRP A 66 2.47 -14.30 4.78
C TRP A 66 2.17 -15.22 5.94
N GLN A 67 2.06 -14.67 7.15
CA GLN A 67 1.73 -15.45 8.34
C GLN A 67 0.38 -16.13 8.21
N LEU A 68 -0.58 -15.50 7.54
CA LEU A 68 -1.90 -16.09 7.36
C LEU A 68 -1.97 -17.11 6.22
N LYS A 69 -1.09 -17.01 5.22
CA LYS A 69 -1.20 -17.82 4.01
C LYS A 69 -0.20 -18.96 3.88
N SER A 70 0.84 -18.96 4.71
CA SER A 70 1.93 -19.92 4.53
C SER A 70 1.76 -21.21 5.32
N GLY A 71 0.57 -21.49 5.82
CA GLY A 71 0.30 -22.67 6.63
C GLY A 71 0.50 -22.43 8.10
N VAL A 72 1.06 -21.30 8.49
CA VAL A 72 1.27 -20.95 9.87
C VAL A 72 -0.08 -20.77 10.56
N GLU A 73 -1.11 -20.39 9.82
CA GLU A 73 -2.42 -20.18 10.39
C GLU A 73 -2.98 -21.43 11.07
N GLN A 74 -2.55 -22.61 10.67
CA GLN A 74 -3.01 -23.82 11.32
C GLN A 74 -2.51 -23.92 12.75
N MET A 75 -1.47 -23.17 13.08
CA MET A 75 -0.90 -23.15 14.41
C MET A 75 -1.39 -21.95 15.21
N LEU A 76 -2.22 -21.11 14.60
CA LEU A 76 -2.72 -19.92 15.26
C LEU A 76 -4.14 -20.15 15.75
N SER A 77 -4.47 -19.56 16.89
CA SER A 77 -5.85 -19.58 17.37
C SER A 77 -6.70 -18.68 16.49
N LEU A 78 -8.01 -18.86 16.53
CA LEU A 78 -8.94 -17.96 15.83
C LEU A 78 -8.75 -16.52 16.30
N GLN A 79 -8.44 -16.33 17.56
CA GLN A 79 -8.21 -15.01 18.12
C GLN A 79 -6.96 -14.37 17.49
N GLU A 80 -5.88 -15.15 17.32
CA GLU A 80 -4.66 -14.67 16.68
C GLU A 80 -4.88 -14.33 15.22
N ILE A 81 -5.64 -15.17 14.52
CA ILE A 81 -5.99 -14.91 13.11
C ILE A 81 -6.78 -13.62 13.02
N GLY A 82 -7.76 -13.42 13.92
CA GLY A 82 -8.56 -12.20 13.95
C GLY A 82 -7.72 -10.96 14.20
N ARG A 83 -6.75 -11.03 15.11
CA ARG A 83 -5.87 -9.89 15.38
C ARG A 83 -5.07 -9.50 14.15
N ARG A 84 -4.57 -10.49 13.42
CA ARG A 84 -3.79 -10.21 12.21
C ARG A 84 -4.65 -9.61 11.12
N ALA A 85 -5.88 -10.09 10.97
CA ALA A 85 -6.80 -9.53 9.99
C ALA A 85 -7.14 -8.07 10.33
N ILE A 86 -7.34 -7.77 11.60
CA ILE A 86 -7.59 -6.40 12.05
C ILE A 86 -6.37 -5.52 11.80
N ALA A 87 -5.18 -6.04 12.08
CA ALA A 87 -3.94 -5.29 11.84
C ALA A 87 -3.77 -4.95 10.37
N ILE A 88 -4.07 -5.90 9.47
CA ILE A 88 -4.02 -5.66 8.03
C ILE A 88 -5.00 -4.55 7.65
N ARG A 89 -6.22 -4.60 8.17
CA ARG A 89 -7.22 -3.55 7.92
C ARG A 89 -6.70 -2.19 8.38
N ASP A 90 -6.12 -2.13 9.56
CA ASP A 90 -5.62 -0.86 10.10
C ASP A 90 -4.47 -0.31 9.28
N PHE A 91 -3.55 -1.17 8.82
CA PHE A 91 -2.47 -0.75 7.94
C PHE A 91 -3.02 -0.26 6.61
N ASN A 92 -4.03 -0.93 6.04
CA ASN A 92 -4.64 -0.46 4.80
C ASN A 92 -5.30 0.91 4.97
N ASN A 93 -5.90 1.18 6.12
CA ASN A 93 -6.47 2.50 6.39
C ASN A 93 -5.38 3.57 6.45
N ARG A 94 -4.23 3.25 7.05
CA ARG A 94 -3.09 4.17 7.06
C ARG A 94 -2.53 4.39 5.66
N ARG A 95 -2.50 3.34 4.85
CA ARG A 95 -2.04 3.43 3.46
C ARG A 95 -2.92 4.41 2.68
N ILE A 96 -4.24 4.30 2.84
CA ILE A 96 -5.17 5.20 2.16
C ILE A 96 -4.96 6.65 2.62
N ALA A 97 -4.75 6.87 3.91
CA ALA A 97 -4.50 8.20 4.43
C ALA A 97 -3.22 8.80 3.83
N LEU A 98 -2.15 8.00 3.73
CA LEU A 98 -0.90 8.45 3.12
C LEU A 98 -1.07 8.70 1.62
N LYS A 99 -1.83 7.87 0.94
CA LYS A 99 -2.11 8.04 -0.48
C LYS A 99 -2.82 9.37 -0.72
N ASN A 100 -3.76 9.72 0.13
CA ASN A 100 -4.44 11.00 0.03
C ASN A 100 -3.52 12.18 0.38
N SER A 101 -2.57 11.98 1.30
CA SER A 101 -1.54 12.99 1.57
C SER A 101 -0.68 13.22 0.35
N VAL A 102 -0.34 12.17 -0.39
CA VAL A 102 0.42 12.29 -1.62
C VAL A 102 -0.37 13.09 -2.64
N ALA A 103 -1.69 12.89 -2.72
CA ALA A 103 -2.52 13.69 -3.62
C ALA A 103 -2.37 15.18 -3.30
N GLY A 104 -2.35 15.53 -2.02
CA GLY A 104 -2.16 16.93 -1.60
C GLY A 104 -0.77 17.44 -1.99
N ILE A 105 0.27 16.64 -1.78
CA ILE A 105 1.65 17.02 -2.13
C ILE A 105 1.77 17.29 -3.62
N LEU A 106 1.12 16.48 -4.45
CA LEU A 106 1.21 16.59 -5.90
C LEU A 106 0.13 17.48 -6.51
N ASN A 107 -0.73 18.08 -5.68
CA ASN A 107 -1.87 18.86 -6.13
C ASN A 107 -2.80 18.05 -7.02
N HIS A 108 -2.95 16.78 -6.72
CA HIS A 108 -3.79 15.89 -7.52
C HIS A 108 -5.23 16.00 -7.03
N PRO A 109 -6.22 16.19 -7.92
CA PRO A 109 -7.60 16.43 -7.49
C PRO A 109 -8.37 15.22 -7.01
N VAL A 110 -7.88 14.01 -7.28
CA VAL A 110 -8.61 12.80 -6.97
C VAL A 110 -7.97 12.09 -5.80
N THR A 111 -8.76 11.76 -4.80
CA THR A 111 -8.30 10.99 -3.64
C THR A 111 -9.10 9.71 -3.50
N GLU A 112 -8.55 8.77 -2.78
CA GLU A 112 -9.23 7.52 -2.50
C GLU A 112 -10.12 7.70 -1.26
N ILE A 113 -11.35 7.23 -1.34
CA ILE A 113 -12.23 7.25 -0.20
C ILE A 113 -12.03 5.96 0.56
N LYS A 114 -11.81 6.09 1.88
CA LYS A 114 -11.67 4.94 2.72
C LYS A 114 -13.00 4.20 2.78
N GLN A 115 -12.96 2.92 2.48
CA GLN A 115 -14.14 2.10 2.51
C GLN A 115 -13.97 1.04 3.55
N ASP A 116 -14.73 1.17 4.61
CA ASP A 116 -14.79 0.19 5.67
C ASP A 116 -16.23 -0.26 5.73
N HIS A 117 -16.48 -1.50 5.43
CA HIS A 117 -17.83 -1.98 5.37
C HIS A 117 -18.62 -1.77 6.64
N LEU A 118 -17.95 -1.82 7.76
CA LEU A 118 -18.63 -1.57 9.00
C LEU A 118 -19.02 -0.13 9.14
N ALA A 119 -18.21 0.74 8.60
CA ALA A 119 -18.53 2.13 8.66
C ALA A 119 -19.48 2.46 7.58
N ASP A 120 -19.35 1.78 6.44
CA ASP A 120 -20.21 2.08 5.38
C ASP A 120 -21.57 1.77 5.72
N GLY A 121 -21.73 0.80 6.50
CA GLY A 121 -23.00 0.46 6.90
C GLY A 121 -23.67 1.59 7.48
N GLU A 122 -22.95 2.48 7.97
CA GLU A 122 -23.54 3.54 8.46
C GLU A 122 -23.46 4.59 7.63
N ILE A 123 -22.61 4.55 6.83
CA ILE A 123 -22.44 5.62 6.17
C ILE A 123 -23.27 5.85 5.28
N ASP A 124 -23.48 5.12 4.79
CA ASP A 124 -24.07 5.45 3.79
C ASP A 124 -25.18 5.54 3.85
N ILE A 125 -25.22 5.50 4.59
CA ILE A 125 -26.12 5.43 4.89
C ILE A 125 -26.55 6.19 5.31
#